data_c7c1351662ece07ca716e05c6884964f
#
_entry.id   c7c1351662ece07ca716e05c6884964f
#
_cell.length_a   1.000
_cell.length_b   1.000
_cell.length_c   1.000
_cell.angle_alpha   90.00
_cell.angle_beta   90.00
_cell.angle_gamma   90.00
#
_symmetry.space_group_name_H-M   'P 1'
#
loop_
_entity.id
_entity.type
_entity.pdbx_description
1 polymer ?
#
loop_
_entity_poly.entity_id
_entity_poly.type
_entity_poly.pdbx_seq_one_letter_code
_entity_poly.pdbx_strand_id
1 'polypeptide(L)'
;MKEKLFYFLGQDGFLRMNTSVPEFTIFFRKETGFVNTMVVAELMENPFITKELVQSVRNKVRWKFIDQGVEDVHSIVLVISDDYEKALTLKDDNPFFWVIDNRTGELRIPDGCAEDYYGMRDQIDVWLHADYQAEKKRNEYYQADGRKIKSFREQPLVNHFIFITNLIVFTLCTLTGDLLYNYGTLSLQEVMDGQWYRMITSLFLHGNVTHIASNMIMLFLLGNVVEKEMGHIKYFILYFGSGLAGSCASLYMQSVHQANGEMIAGSIGASGAIFGIMGGFLWILLLNRGRASNMSLVRVLFLVCYCLFGGMTEERVDSAAHIGGLIAGILIAILIYRKQSTKKEAATGEN
;
A
#
# COMPACT_ATOMS: atom_id res chain seq x y z
N MET A 1 11.56 -20.02 23.15
CA MET A 1 10.34 -19.25 22.90
C MET A 1 10.60 -17.77 22.65
N LYS A 2 11.31 -17.07 23.53
CA LYS A 2 11.67 -15.65 23.45
C LYS A 2 12.22 -15.20 22.09
N GLU A 3 13.29 -15.81 21.61
CA GLU A 3 13.93 -15.45 20.34
C GLU A 3 12.97 -15.53 19.14
N LYS A 4 12.09 -16.51 19.18
CA LYS A 4 11.04 -16.71 18.19
C LYS A 4 10.02 -15.56 18.22
N LEU A 5 9.49 -15.21 19.39
CA LEU A 5 8.58 -14.09 19.54
C LEU A 5 9.24 -12.77 19.12
N PHE A 6 10.46 -12.52 19.53
CA PHE A 6 11.19 -11.28 19.20
C PHE A 6 11.45 -11.12 17.71
N TYR A 7 11.78 -12.23 17.05
CA TYR A 7 11.94 -12.25 15.61
C TYR A 7 10.66 -11.84 14.88
N PHE A 8 9.53 -12.44 15.22
CA PHE A 8 8.26 -12.13 14.56
C PHE A 8 7.73 -10.73 14.89
N LEU A 9 7.89 -10.25 16.12
CA LEU A 9 7.58 -8.85 16.46
C LEU A 9 8.37 -7.86 15.60
N GLY A 10 9.67 -8.12 15.40
CA GLY A 10 10.50 -7.31 14.51
C GLY A 10 10.04 -7.35 13.05
N GLN A 11 9.58 -8.50 12.55
CA GLN A 11 9.03 -8.62 11.19
C GLN A 11 7.69 -7.88 11.03
N ASP A 12 6.87 -7.80 12.08
CA ASP A 12 5.60 -7.07 12.11
C ASP A 12 5.77 -5.55 12.33
N GLY A 13 7.01 -5.05 12.33
CA GLY A 13 7.32 -3.63 12.42
C GLY A 13 7.43 -3.07 13.83
N PHE A 14 7.44 -3.93 14.86
CA PHE A 14 7.74 -3.48 16.20
C PHE A 14 9.25 -3.19 16.37
N LEU A 15 9.54 -2.05 16.93
CA LEU A 15 10.90 -1.63 17.28
C LEU A 15 11.21 -2.03 18.73
N ARG A 16 12.42 -2.55 18.94
CA ARG A 16 12.89 -2.92 20.28
C ARG A 16 13.46 -1.72 21.02
N MET A 17 13.08 -1.57 22.28
CA MET A 17 13.66 -0.60 23.22
C MET A 17 14.42 -1.35 24.31
N ASN A 18 15.68 -1.01 24.53
CA ASN A 18 16.46 -1.56 25.61
C ASN A 18 16.00 -0.98 26.96
N THR A 19 15.98 -1.81 27.98
CA THR A 19 15.69 -1.45 29.37
C THR A 19 16.93 -1.61 30.22
N SER A 20 16.95 -0.95 31.38
CA SER A 20 17.99 -1.16 32.41
C SER A 20 17.78 -2.45 33.21
N VAL A 21 16.67 -3.15 33.03
CA VAL A 21 16.30 -4.39 33.69
C VAL A 21 16.34 -5.50 32.65
N PRO A 22 17.33 -6.43 32.71
CA PRO A 22 17.59 -7.42 31.67
C PRO A 22 16.42 -8.37 31.39
N GLU A 23 15.58 -8.62 32.39
CA GLU A 23 14.42 -9.52 32.33
C GLU A 23 13.25 -8.94 31.54
N PHE A 24 13.28 -7.65 31.23
CA PHE A 24 12.26 -6.98 30.44
C PHE A 24 12.80 -6.60 29.07
N THR A 25 12.01 -6.84 28.06
CA THR A 25 12.21 -6.28 26.72
C THR A 25 10.94 -5.55 26.30
N ILE A 26 11.11 -4.34 25.80
CA ILE A 26 9.99 -3.51 25.36
C ILE A 26 9.99 -3.45 23.86
N PHE A 27 8.85 -3.70 23.27
CA PHE A 27 8.59 -3.46 21.86
C PHE A 27 7.55 -2.38 21.71
N PHE A 28 7.67 -1.56 20.66
CA PHE A 28 6.68 -0.53 20.35
C PHE A 28 6.51 -0.36 18.85
N ARG A 29 5.28 -0.02 18.44
CA ARG A 29 4.93 0.33 17.07
C ARG A 29 4.12 1.61 17.08
N LYS A 30 4.61 2.63 16.33
CA LYS A 30 3.91 3.91 16.20
C LYS A 30 2.85 3.80 15.12
N GLU A 31 1.64 4.18 15.47
CA GLU A 31 0.49 4.28 14.60
C GLU A 31 0.06 5.76 14.49
N THR A 32 -0.90 6.05 13.62
CA THR A 32 -1.41 7.42 13.48
C THR A 32 -2.24 7.80 14.71
N GLY A 33 -1.67 8.63 15.58
CA GLY A 33 -2.33 9.17 16.79
C GLY A 33 -2.09 8.37 18.07
N PHE A 34 -1.48 7.17 18.02
CA PHE A 34 -1.20 6.37 19.21
C PHE A 34 0.03 5.48 19.05
N VAL A 35 0.47 4.90 20.16
CA VAL A 35 1.58 3.93 20.18
C VAL A 35 1.12 2.64 20.87
N ASN A 36 1.32 1.51 20.18
CA ASN A 36 1.20 0.18 20.77
C ASN A 36 2.53 -0.23 21.40
N THR A 37 2.49 -0.63 22.67
CA THR A 37 3.67 -1.10 23.40
C THR A 37 3.44 -2.51 23.94
N MET A 38 4.49 -3.35 23.88
CA MET A 38 4.51 -4.67 24.47
C MET A 38 5.65 -4.74 25.48
N VAL A 39 5.33 -4.95 26.72
CA VAL A 39 6.29 -5.21 27.79
C VAL A 39 6.41 -6.73 27.95
N VAL A 40 7.51 -7.29 27.45
CA VAL A 40 7.77 -8.73 27.56
C VAL A 40 8.62 -8.98 28.80
N ALA A 41 8.11 -9.76 29.74
CA ALA A 41 8.80 -10.18 30.95
C ALA A 41 9.15 -11.66 30.89
N GLU A 42 10.38 -12.01 31.23
CA GLU A 42 10.83 -13.41 31.32
C GLU A 42 10.94 -13.85 32.79
N LEU A 43 10.13 -14.82 33.14
CA LEU A 43 10.06 -15.36 34.52
C LEU A 43 10.72 -16.75 34.61
N MET A 44 11.94 -16.87 34.04
CA MET A 44 12.63 -18.18 33.96
C MET A 44 13.35 -18.56 35.23
N GLU A 45 14.24 -17.72 35.72
CA GLU A 45 15.13 -18.05 36.87
C GLU A 45 15.19 -16.96 37.94
N ASN A 46 14.63 -15.78 37.69
CA ASN A 46 14.78 -14.63 38.56
C ASN A 46 13.61 -14.45 39.50
N PRO A 47 13.80 -14.67 40.83
CA PRO A 47 12.76 -14.48 41.82
C PRO A 47 12.43 -12.99 42.12
N PHE A 48 13.15 -12.06 41.50
CA PHE A 48 13.04 -10.63 41.83
C PHE A 48 12.03 -9.85 40.95
N ILE A 49 11.38 -10.50 39.97
CA ILE A 49 10.32 -9.85 39.21
C ILE A 49 9.05 -9.85 40.06
N THR A 50 8.57 -8.66 40.40
CA THR A 50 7.34 -8.46 41.19
C THR A 50 6.32 -7.70 40.35
N LYS A 51 5.05 -7.77 40.77
CA LYS A 51 3.94 -7.02 40.17
C LYS A 51 4.24 -5.51 40.11
N GLU A 52 4.79 -4.95 41.18
CA GLU A 52 5.14 -3.53 41.28
C GLU A 52 6.22 -3.14 40.27
N LEU A 53 7.18 -4.04 40.01
CA LEU A 53 8.23 -3.81 39.03
C LEU A 53 7.64 -3.82 37.62
N VAL A 54 6.77 -4.77 37.26
CA VAL A 54 6.06 -4.80 35.98
C VAL A 54 5.27 -3.52 35.76
N GLN A 55 4.51 -3.09 36.76
CA GLN A 55 3.72 -1.85 36.72
C GLN A 55 4.62 -0.60 36.55
N SER A 56 5.74 -0.56 37.26
CA SER A 56 6.71 0.53 37.19
C SER A 56 7.31 0.63 35.77
N VAL A 57 7.71 -0.51 35.18
CA VAL A 57 8.26 -0.55 33.82
C VAL A 57 7.23 -0.08 32.81
N ARG A 58 6.00 -0.60 32.87
CA ARG A 58 4.89 -0.20 32.00
C ARG A 58 4.61 1.30 32.08
N ASN A 59 4.52 1.85 33.30
CA ASN A 59 4.28 3.26 33.52
C ASN A 59 5.41 4.14 32.98
N LYS A 60 6.68 3.77 33.17
CA LYS A 60 7.83 4.47 32.61
C LYS A 60 7.80 4.50 31.08
N VAL A 61 7.41 3.39 30.44
CA VAL A 61 7.24 3.32 28.99
C VAL A 61 6.15 4.29 28.53
N ARG A 62 4.99 4.25 29.18
CA ARG A 62 3.87 5.14 28.88
C ARG A 62 4.28 6.61 28.97
N TRP A 63 4.88 7.02 30.09
CA TRP A 63 5.32 8.41 30.30
C TRP A 63 6.34 8.85 29.26
N LYS A 64 7.26 7.98 28.87
CA LYS A 64 8.25 8.31 27.83
C LYS A 64 7.63 8.69 26.50
N PHE A 65 6.53 8.07 26.10
CA PHE A 65 5.84 8.42 24.86
C PHE A 65 4.93 9.63 25.02
N ILE A 66 4.29 9.80 26.16
CA ILE A 66 3.50 11.00 26.48
C ILE A 66 4.40 12.26 26.44
N ASP A 67 5.59 12.20 27.03
CA ASP A 67 6.59 13.27 26.97
C ASP A 67 7.04 13.62 25.54
N GLN A 68 6.93 12.67 24.61
CA GLN A 68 7.21 12.88 23.19
C GLN A 68 6.00 13.40 22.39
N GLY A 69 4.90 13.75 23.06
CA GLY A 69 3.70 14.31 22.44
C GLY A 69 2.75 13.26 21.86
N VAL A 70 2.85 11.98 22.28
CA VAL A 70 1.90 10.94 21.89
C VAL A 70 0.68 11.05 22.80
N GLU A 71 -0.51 11.21 22.20
CA GLU A 71 -1.75 11.41 22.96
C GLU A 71 -2.24 10.13 23.63
N ASP A 72 -2.08 8.97 22.98
CA ASP A 72 -2.55 7.70 23.50
C ASP A 72 -1.50 6.59 23.39
N VAL A 73 -1.30 5.85 24.49
CA VAL A 73 -0.32 4.76 24.61
C VAL A 73 -1.01 3.52 25.12
N HIS A 74 -1.21 2.57 24.23
CA HIS A 74 -1.74 1.26 24.56
C HIS A 74 -0.60 0.34 25.01
N SER A 75 -0.85 -0.50 25.99
CA SER A 75 0.19 -1.33 26.59
C SER A 75 -0.31 -2.74 26.93
N ILE A 76 0.36 -3.75 26.42
CA ILE A 76 0.15 -5.15 26.81
C ILE A 76 1.38 -5.65 27.54
N VAL A 77 1.16 -6.51 28.54
CA VAL A 77 2.21 -7.26 29.24
C VAL A 77 2.16 -8.71 28.78
N LEU A 78 3.27 -9.20 28.25
CA LEU A 78 3.47 -10.60 27.87
C LEU A 78 4.48 -11.23 28.83
N VAL A 79 4.07 -12.23 29.56
CA VAL A 79 4.95 -12.96 30.48
C VAL A 79 5.32 -14.32 29.88
N ILE A 80 6.60 -14.58 29.70
CA ILE A 80 7.11 -15.89 29.25
C ILE A 80 7.53 -16.65 30.51
N SER A 81 6.90 -17.79 30.78
CA SER A 81 7.13 -18.57 32.02
C SER A 81 6.97 -20.06 31.77
N ASP A 82 7.69 -20.87 32.54
CA ASP A 82 7.47 -22.31 32.67
C ASP A 82 6.44 -22.66 33.74
N ASP A 83 6.04 -21.66 34.56
CA ASP A 83 5.09 -21.79 35.66
C ASP A 83 4.00 -20.73 35.50
N TYR A 84 2.79 -21.19 35.17
CA TYR A 84 1.63 -20.33 34.93
C TYR A 84 1.15 -19.64 36.21
N GLU A 85 1.10 -20.36 37.32
CA GLU A 85 0.64 -19.82 38.60
C GLU A 85 1.56 -18.71 39.09
N LYS A 86 2.87 -18.91 38.95
CA LYS A 86 3.86 -17.91 39.28
C LYS A 86 3.72 -16.68 38.34
N ALA A 87 3.44 -16.87 37.06
CA ALA A 87 3.22 -15.76 36.13
C ALA A 87 1.98 -14.94 36.54
N LEU A 88 0.92 -15.56 37.03
CA LEU A 88 -0.28 -14.87 37.51
C LEU A 88 -0.02 -13.93 38.70
N THR A 89 1.01 -14.17 39.50
CA THR A 89 1.37 -13.26 40.59
C THR A 89 1.82 -11.88 40.11
N LEU A 90 2.21 -11.77 38.84
CA LEU A 90 2.64 -10.51 38.20
C LEU A 90 1.47 -9.71 37.64
N LYS A 91 0.27 -10.29 37.56
CA LYS A 91 -0.91 -9.62 37.01
C LYS A 91 -1.26 -8.39 37.85
N ASP A 92 -1.35 -7.25 37.17
CA ASP A 92 -1.84 -5.99 37.73
C ASP A 92 -3.26 -5.68 37.23
N ASP A 93 -3.69 -4.45 37.32
CA ASP A 93 -5.00 -3.94 36.87
C ASP A 93 -5.07 -3.69 35.36
N ASN A 94 -3.98 -3.98 34.61
CA ASN A 94 -4.00 -3.89 33.16
C ASN A 94 -4.88 -5.01 32.58
N PRO A 95 -5.91 -4.66 31.79
CA PRO A 95 -6.74 -5.68 31.13
C PRO A 95 -5.97 -6.48 30.06
N PHE A 96 -4.85 -5.98 29.58
CA PHE A 96 -4.01 -6.62 28.58
C PHE A 96 -2.80 -7.27 29.25
N PHE A 97 -3.01 -8.44 29.84
CA PHE A 97 -1.99 -9.25 30.46
C PHE A 97 -2.12 -10.69 29.97
N TRP A 98 -1.11 -11.21 29.27
CA TRP A 98 -1.11 -12.54 28.69
C TRP A 98 0.13 -13.33 29.11
N VAL A 99 0.01 -14.64 29.18
CA VAL A 99 1.09 -15.55 29.54
C VAL A 99 1.40 -16.48 28.38
N ILE A 100 2.66 -16.59 28.03
CA ILE A 100 3.17 -17.58 27.08
C ILE A 100 3.86 -18.69 27.85
N ASP A 101 3.33 -19.89 27.73
CA ASP A 101 3.97 -21.09 28.28
C ASP A 101 5.24 -21.39 27.47
N ASN A 102 6.40 -21.28 28.10
CA ASN A 102 7.68 -21.43 27.41
C ASN A 102 7.94 -22.87 26.95
N ARG A 103 7.28 -23.88 27.57
CA ARG A 103 7.46 -25.30 27.25
C ARG A 103 6.59 -25.73 26.07
N THR A 104 5.29 -25.35 26.11
CA THR A 104 4.32 -25.77 25.09
C THR A 104 4.21 -24.75 23.94
N GLY A 105 4.53 -23.50 24.20
CA GLY A 105 4.30 -22.39 23.25
C GLY A 105 2.85 -21.92 23.22
N GLU A 106 2.02 -22.33 24.17
CA GLU A 106 0.63 -21.90 24.26
C GLU A 106 0.52 -20.49 24.81
N LEU A 107 -0.34 -19.69 24.17
CA LEU A 107 -0.76 -18.39 24.66
C LEU A 107 -1.95 -18.57 25.60
N ARG A 108 -1.81 -18.19 26.86
CA ARG A 108 -2.85 -18.27 27.88
C ARG A 108 -3.27 -16.87 28.32
N ILE A 109 -4.57 -16.60 28.26
CA ILE A 109 -5.17 -15.35 28.68
C ILE A 109 -5.88 -15.60 30.02
N PRO A 110 -5.42 -14.96 31.10
CA PRO A 110 -6.04 -15.15 32.40
C PRO A 110 -7.46 -14.59 32.49
N ASP A 111 -8.30 -15.15 33.34
CA ASP A 111 -9.65 -14.67 33.58
C ASP A 111 -9.68 -13.18 33.94
N GLY A 112 -10.63 -12.45 33.32
CA GLY A 112 -10.79 -11.02 33.50
C GLY A 112 -9.78 -10.15 32.71
N CYS A 113 -8.96 -10.78 31.86
CA CYS A 113 -8.14 -10.06 30.88
C CYS A 113 -8.84 -10.00 29.52
N ALA A 114 -8.47 -8.98 28.72
CA ALA A 114 -8.99 -8.82 27.37
C ALA A 114 -8.46 -9.95 26.46
N GLU A 115 -9.37 -10.55 25.73
CA GLU A 115 -9.06 -11.69 24.87
C GLU A 115 -8.27 -11.30 23.61
N ASP A 116 -8.32 -10.04 23.20
CA ASP A 116 -7.55 -9.54 22.04
C ASP A 116 -6.92 -8.19 22.33
N TYR A 117 -5.75 -7.94 21.74
CA TYR A 117 -5.02 -6.70 21.78
C TYR A 117 -4.76 -6.24 20.34
N TYR A 118 -5.70 -5.48 19.78
CA TYR A 118 -5.62 -4.92 18.41
C TYR A 118 -5.31 -5.96 17.32
N GLY A 119 -5.90 -7.15 17.42
CA GLY A 119 -5.71 -8.24 16.47
C GLY A 119 -4.43 -9.05 16.68
N MET A 120 -3.70 -8.82 17.78
CA MET A 120 -2.41 -9.47 18.05
C MET A 120 -2.54 -10.90 18.59
N ARG A 121 -3.69 -11.29 19.14
CA ARG A 121 -3.88 -12.64 19.68
C ARG A 121 -3.59 -13.72 18.65
N ASP A 122 -4.31 -13.67 17.54
CA ASP A 122 -4.18 -14.66 16.48
C ASP A 122 -2.80 -14.62 15.81
N GLN A 123 -2.20 -13.42 15.72
CA GLN A 123 -0.86 -13.27 15.17
C GLN A 123 0.20 -13.92 16.06
N ILE A 124 0.15 -13.65 17.38
CA ILE A 124 1.08 -14.25 18.34
C ILE A 124 0.91 -15.76 18.36
N ASP A 125 -0.31 -16.27 18.35
CA ASP A 125 -0.56 -17.70 18.32
C ASP A 125 0.04 -18.36 17.06
N VAL A 126 -0.17 -17.79 15.88
CA VAL A 126 0.47 -18.24 14.64
C VAL A 126 2.00 -18.20 14.76
N TRP A 127 2.58 -17.16 15.32
CA TRP A 127 4.03 -17.05 15.49
C TRP A 127 4.59 -18.10 16.45
N LEU A 128 3.87 -18.38 17.53
CA LEU A 128 4.28 -19.39 18.51
C LEU A 128 4.30 -20.81 17.94
N HIS A 129 3.48 -21.08 16.90
CA HIS A 129 3.44 -22.40 16.22
C HIS A 129 4.24 -22.47 14.92
N ALA A 130 4.73 -21.32 14.38
CA ALA A 130 5.50 -21.28 13.14
C ALA A 130 6.85 -21.99 13.25
N ASP A 131 7.38 -22.52 12.15
CA ASP A 131 8.75 -23.02 12.09
C ASP A 131 9.75 -21.84 12.03
N TYR A 132 10.17 -21.40 13.21
CA TYR A 132 11.10 -20.30 13.38
C TYR A 132 12.44 -20.52 12.65
N GLN A 133 12.96 -21.75 12.62
CA GLN A 133 14.25 -22.03 12.01
C GLN A 133 14.19 -21.95 10.48
N ALA A 134 13.10 -22.46 9.91
CA ALA A 134 12.86 -22.36 8.47
C ALA A 134 12.64 -20.88 8.05
N GLU A 135 11.84 -20.14 8.82
CA GLU A 135 11.59 -18.69 8.59
C GLU A 135 12.87 -17.85 8.73
N LYS A 136 13.67 -18.11 9.78
CA LYS A 136 14.94 -17.43 10.01
C LYS A 136 15.95 -17.69 8.90
N LYS A 137 16.14 -18.97 8.50
CA LYS A 137 17.01 -19.34 7.37
C LYS A 137 16.56 -18.69 6.06
N ARG A 138 15.25 -18.66 5.81
CA ARG A 138 14.67 -18.02 4.64
C ARG A 138 15.01 -16.53 4.60
N ASN A 139 14.84 -15.83 5.73
CA ASN A 139 15.15 -14.41 5.81
C ASN A 139 16.66 -14.11 5.81
N GLU A 140 17.49 -14.94 6.44
CA GLU A 140 18.95 -14.82 6.37
C GLU A 140 19.46 -15.01 4.93
N TYR A 141 18.90 -15.96 4.19
CA TYR A 141 19.18 -16.14 2.76
C TYR A 141 18.84 -14.87 1.96
N TYR A 142 17.66 -14.26 2.21
CA TYR A 142 17.25 -13.02 1.55
C TYR A 142 18.04 -11.79 2.00
N GLN A 143 18.57 -11.76 3.23
CA GLN A 143 19.42 -10.67 3.74
C GLN A 143 20.87 -10.79 3.27
N ALA A 144 21.42 -12.00 3.20
CA ALA A 144 22.78 -12.27 2.72
C ALA A 144 22.95 -11.92 1.22
N ASP A 145 21.88 -12.00 0.43
CA ASP A 145 21.87 -11.58 -0.98
C ASP A 145 21.76 -10.05 -1.16
N GLY A 146 21.75 -9.28 -0.06
CA GLY A 146 21.78 -7.80 -0.07
C GLY A 146 20.56 -7.17 -0.74
N ARG A 147 19.61 -7.97 -1.14
CA ARG A 147 18.35 -7.60 -1.76
C ARG A 147 17.21 -8.22 -0.94
N LYS A 148 16.39 -7.42 -0.26
CA LYS A 148 15.00 -7.82 -0.05
C LYS A 148 14.43 -8.03 -1.45
N ILE A 149 14.48 -9.25 -1.96
CA ILE A 149 13.73 -9.61 -3.14
C ILE A 149 12.27 -9.50 -2.71
N LYS A 150 11.70 -8.28 -2.85
CA LYS A 150 10.25 -8.14 -2.78
C LYS A 150 9.70 -9.21 -3.71
N SER A 151 8.77 -10.02 -3.23
CA SER A 151 8.10 -11.01 -4.05
C SER A 151 7.82 -10.38 -5.42
N PHE A 152 8.05 -11.11 -6.50
CA PHE A 152 7.76 -10.65 -7.88
C PHE A 152 6.39 -9.97 -7.96
N ARG A 153 5.42 -10.45 -7.17
CA ARG A 153 4.07 -9.91 -7.06
C ARG A 153 4.01 -8.54 -6.33
N GLU A 154 5.03 -8.17 -5.55
CA GLU A 154 5.07 -6.90 -4.78
C GLU A 154 5.78 -5.77 -5.53
N GLN A 155 6.42 -6.07 -6.66
CA GLN A 155 7.08 -5.05 -7.48
C GLN A 155 6.12 -4.55 -8.56
N PRO A 156 6.01 -3.26 -8.81
CA PRO A 156 5.14 -2.72 -9.85
C PRO A 156 5.81 -2.81 -11.23
N LEU A 157 5.96 -4.04 -11.74
CA LEU A 157 6.75 -4.34 -12.96
C LEU A 157 6.12 -3.78 -14.22
N VAL A 158 4.79 -3.86 -14.36
CA VAL A 158 4.08 -3.34 -15.53
C VAL A 158 4.19 -1.81 -15.55
N ASN A 159 4.02 -1.16 -14.39
CA ASN A 159 4.17 0.29 -14.29
C ASN A 159 5.60 0.75 -14.63
N HIS A 160 6.61 0.04 -14.12
CA HIS A 160 8.00 0.34 -14.47
C HIS A 160 8.29 0.13 -15.95
N PHE A 161 7.74 -0.92 -16.55
CA PHE A 161 7.87 -1.15 -17.98
C PHE A 161 7.25 0.00 -18.79
N ILE A 162 6.02 0.41 -18.46
CA ILE A 162 5.34 1.54 -19.09
C ILE A 162 6.15 2.83 -18.90
N PHE A 163 6.63 3.09 -17.70
CA PHE A 163 7.45 4.25 -17.36
C PHE A 163 8.72 4.32 -18.24
N ILE A 164 9.47 3.23 -18.30
CA ILE A 164 10.72 3.14 -19.10
C ILE A 164 10.40 3.30 -20.60
N THR A 165 9.33 2.65 -21.09
CA THR A 165 8.91 2.76 -22.48
C THR A 165 8.60 4.22 -22.85
N ASN A 166 7.90 4.97 -22.01
CA ASN A 166 7.64 6.39 -22.25
C ASN A 166 8.94 7.21 -22.35
N LEU A 167 9.92 6.97 -21.46
CA LEU A 167 11.22 7.66 -21.53
C LEU A 167 11.99 7.32 -22.81
N ILE A 168 11.99 6.05 -23.21
CA ILE A 168 12.65 5.61 -24.44
C ILE A 168 12.00 6.26 -25.65
N VAL A 169 10.67 6.21 -25.75
CA VAL A 169 9.93 6.81 -26.88
C VAL A 169 10.15 8.32 -26.94
N PHE A 170 10.11 9.02 -25.81
CA PHE A 170 10.39 10.46 -25.77
C PHE A 170 11.81 10.79 -26.25
N THR A 171 12.80 10.00 -25.81
CA THR A 171 14.19 10.16 -26.29
C THR A 171 14.29 9.93 -27.80
N LEU A 172 13.62 8.90 -28.31
CA LEU A 172 13.59 8.63 -29.75
C LEU A 172 12.90 9.76 -30.52
N CYS A 173 11.80 10.32 -30.01
CA CYS A 173 11.14 11.49 -30.62
C CYS A 173 12.09 12.70 -30.69
N THR A 174 12.87 12.95 -29.63
CA THR A 174 13.87 14.04 -29.63
C THR A 174 14.98 13.83 -30.65
N LEU A 175 15.38 12.58 -30.93
CA LEU A 175 16.43 12.23 -31.88
C LEU A 175 15.94 12.19 -33.33
N THR A 176 14.68 11.78 -33.55
CA THR A 176 14.10 11.60 -34.90
C THR A 176 13.26 12.79 -35.40
N GLY A 177 13.07 13.81 -34.54
CA GLY A 177 12.20 14.95 -34.85
C GLY A 177 10.74 14.52 -34.99
N ASP A 178 10.07 14.99 -36.05
CA ASP A 178 8.64 14.76 -36.25
C ASP A 178 8.26 13.35 -36.72
N LEU A 179 9.22 12.49 -36.98
CA LEU A 179 8.96 11.18 -37.60
C LEU A 179 7.97 10.34 -36.76
N LEU A 180 8.25 10.15 -35.47
CA LEU A 180 7.38 9.33 -34.60
C LEU A 180 6.04 10.02 -34.32
N TYR A 181 5.99 11.35 -34.30
CA TYR A 181 4.74 12.10 -34.15
C TYR A 181 3.85 11.91 -35.38
N ASN A 182 4.40 11.96 -36.58
CA ASN A 182 3.67 11.80 -37.84
C ASN A 182 2.99 10.43 -37.94
N TYR A 183 3.62 9.37 -37.40
CA TYR A 183 3.07 8.01 -37.44
C TYR A 183 2.30 7.61 -36.17
N GLY A 184 2.46 8.28 -35.03
CA GLY A 184 1.93 7.83 -33.78
C GLY A 184 0.87 8.72 -33.14
N THR A 185 0.73 9.99 -33.55
CA THR A 185 -0.27 10.93 -33.02
C THR A 185 -1.69 10.46 -33.34
N LEU A 186 -2.59 10.53 -32.37
CA LEU A 186 -4.00 10.17 -32.51
C LEU A 186 -4.75 11.28 -33.25
N SER A 187 -5.22 11.01 -34.44
CA SER A 187 -6.03 11.92 -35.23
C SER A 187 -7.19 11.17 -35.87
N LEU A 188 -8.34 11.84 -35.97
CA LEU A 188 -9.56 11.23 -36.46
C LEU A 188 -9.38 10.76 -37.91
N GLN A 189 -8.74 11.58 -38.75
CA GLN A 189 -8.58 11.26 -40.18
C GLN A 189 -7.79 9.96 -40.36
N GLU A 190 -6.62 9.85 -39.74
CA GLU A 190 -5.76 8.69 -39.89
C GLU A 190 -6.39 7.42 -39.31
N VAL A 191 -7.16 7.54 -38.23
CA VAL A 191 -7.89 6.39 -37.66
C VAL A 191 -9.02 5.95 -38.62
N MET A 192 -9.73 6.89 -39.25
CA MET A 192 -10.74 6.57 -40.28
C MET A 192 -10.11 5.95 -41.53
N ASP A 193 -8.86 6.30 -41.85
CA ASP A 193 -8.06 5.69 -42.91
C ASP A 193 -7.44 4.32 -42.51
N GLY A 194 -7.87 3.75 -41.35
CA GLY A 194 -7.51 2.40 -40.93
C GLY A 194 -6.28 2.33 -39.99
N GLN A 195 -5.70 3.45 -39.56
CA GLN A 195 -4.51 3.47 -38.71
C GLN A 195 -4.90 3.36 -37.20
N TRP A 196 -5.66 2.31 -36.84
CA TRP A 196 -6.16 2.07 -35.49
C TRP A 196 -5.08 1.96 -34.41
N TYR A 197 -3.85 1.56 -34.79
CA TYR A 197 -2.72 1.47 -33.89
C TYR A 197 -2.40 2.79 -33.17
N ARG A 198 -2.80 3.92 -33.74
CA ARG A 198 -2.59 5.26 -33.16
C ARG A 198 -3.31 5.46 -31.84
N MET A 199 -4.39 4.71 -31.59
CA MET A 199 -5.08 4.72 -30.30
C MET A 199 -4.19 4.21 -29.15
N ILE A 200 -3.15 3.43 -29.47
CA ILE A 200 -2.19 2.91 -28.48
C ILE A 200 -0.87 3.69 -28.56
N THR A 201 -0.33 3.93 -29.75
CA THR A 201 0.98 4.59 -29.90
C THR A 201 0.98 6.02 -29.37
N SER A 202 -0.13 6.73 -29.50
CA SER A 202 -0.29 8.08 -28.95
C SER A 202 -0.13 8.16 -27.45
N LEU A 203 -0.43 7.07 -26.71
CA LEU A 203 -0.28 6.99 -25.24
C LEU A 203 1.19 7.11 -24.80
N PHE A 204 2.15 6.90 -25.69
CA PHE A 204 3.58 6.96 -25.41
C PHE A 204 4.27 8.22 -25.95
N LEU A 205 3.58 9.05 -26.71
CA LEU A 205 4.11 10.28 -27.25
C LEU A 205 3.92 11.47 -26.32
N HIS A 206 4.90 12.35 -26.22
CA HIS A 206 4.86 13.53 -25.33
C HIS A 206 5.45 14.74 -26.03
N GLY A 207 4.71 15.85 -26.06
CA GLY A 207 5.05 17.03 -26.84
C GLY A 207 6.22 17.88 -26.29
N ASN A 208 6.52 17.76 -25.00
CA ASN A 208 7.62 18.51 -24.37
C ASN A 208 8.03 17.88 -23.02
N VAL A 209 9.15 18.39 -22.45
CA VAL A 209 9.71 17.88 -21.19
C VAL A 209 8.73 18.03 -20.01
N THR A 210 7.98 19.13 -19.92
CA THR A 210 7.01 19.33 -18.84
C THR A 210 5.88 18.33 -18.93
N HIS A 211 5.41 18.03 -20.14
CA HIS A 211 4.34 17.05 -20.38
C HIS A 211 4.77 15.64 -19.96
N ILE A 212 5.95 15.18 -20.39
CA ILE A 212 6.43 13.85 -19.97
C ILE A 212 6.73 13.81 -18.47
N ALA A 213 7.35 14.85 -17.91
CA ALA A 213 7.69 14.88 -16.49
C ALA A 213 6.45 14.79 -15.60
N SER A 214 5.37 15.55 -15.89
CA SER A 214 4.13 15.49 -15.14
C SER A 214 3.48 14.11 -15.22
N ASN A 215 3.42 13.50 -16.40
CA ASN A 215 2.89 12.15 -16.58
C ASN A 215 3.72 11.09 -15.82
N MET A 216 5.05 11.17 -15.91
CA MET A 216 5.93 10.22 -15.21
C MET A 216 5.86 10.35 -13.70
N ILE A 217 5.76 11.56 -13.15
CA ILE A 217 5.54 11.77 -11.70
C ILE A 217 4.24 11.11 -11.26
N MET A 218 3.14 11.32 -11.99
CA MET A 218 1.85 10.73 -11.67
C MET A 218 1.86 9.21 -11.79
N LEU A 219 2.49 8.67 -12.83
CA LEU A 219 2.66 7.24 -13.04
C LEU A 219 3.49 6.60 -11.92
N PHE A 220 4.57 7.26 -11.50
CA PHE A 220 5.39 6.80 -10.39
C PHE A 220 4.65 6.82 -9.05
N LEU A 221 3.94 7.89 -8.74
CA LEU A 221 3.25 8.06 -7.45
C LEU A 221 2.02 7.15 -7.33
N LEU A 222 1.17 7.11 -8.35
CA LEU A 222 -0.10 6.38 -8.30
C LEU A 222 0.00 4.98 -8.92
N GLY A 223 0.67 4.85 -10.06
CA GLY A 223 0.78 3.59 -10.78
C GLY A 223 1.40 2.48 -9.93
N ASN A 224 2.48 2.80 -9.20
CA ASN A 224 3.13 1.85 -8.29
C ASN A 224 2.20 1.35 -7.17
N VAL A 225 1.35 2.23 -6.64
CA VAL A 225 0.40 1.88 -5.58
C VAL A 225 -0.72 1.02 -6.13
N VAL A 226 -1.31 1.45 -7.25
CA VAL A 226 -2.46 0.77 -7.85
C VAL A 226 -2.08 -0.62 -8.38
N GLU A 227 -0.89 -0.77 -8.98
CA GLU A 227 -0.41 -2.08 -9.44
C GLU A 227 -0.20 -3.05 -8.28
N LYS A 228 0.37 -2.59 -7.14
CA LYS A 228 0.52 -3.43 -5.94
C LYS A 228 -0.82 -3.89 -5.38
N GLU A 229 -1.83 -3.03 -5.39
CA GLU A 229 -3.17 -3.34 -4.90
C GLU A 229 -3.93 -4.30 -5.82
N MET A 230 -3.84 -4.11 -7.14
CA MET A 230 -4.61 -4.88 -8.13
C MET A 230 -3.87 -6.10 -8.66
N GLY A 231 -2.54 -6.09 -8.66
CA GLY A 231 -1.67 -7.03 -9.33
C GLY A 231 -1.46 -6.69 -10.82
N HIS A 232 -0.41 -7.27 -11.42
CA HIS A 232 0.10 -6.91 -12.75
C HIS A 232 -0.94 -6.95 -13.87
N ILE A 233 -1.68 -8.07 -13.99
CA ILE A 233 -2.62 -8.28 -15.10
C ILE A 233 -3.78 -7.29 -15.03
N LYS A 234 -4.35 -7.08 -13.84
CA LYS A 234 -5.47 -6.15 -13.65
C LYS A 234 -5.02 -4.71 -13.88
N TYR A 235 -3.82 -4.35 -13.43
CA TYR A 235 -3.22 -3.05 -13.69
C TYR A 235 -2.98 -2.81 -15.18
N PHE A 236 -2.47 -3.81 -15.90
CA PHE A 236 -2.32 -3.74 -17.37
C PHE A 236 -3.66 -3.48 -18.06
N ILE A 237 -4.70 -4.22 -17.70
CA ILE A 237 -6.06 -4.03 -18.25
C ILE A 237 -6.59 -2.64 -17.90
N LEU A 238 -6.37 -2.16 -16.67
CA LEU A 238 -6.79 -0.83 -16.25
C LEU A 238 -6.10 0.26 -17.09
N TYR A 239 -4.76 0.22 -17.21
CA TYR A 239 -3.99 1.22 -17.93
C TYR A 239 -4.36 1.29 -19.40
N PHE A 240 -4.26 0.18 -20.12
CA PHE A 240 -4.53 0.16 -21.55
C PHE A 240 -6.02 0.29 -21.88
N GLY A 241 -6.90 -0.32 -21.09
CA GLY A 241 -8.34 -0.19 -21.29
C GLY A 241 -8.84 1.24 -21.10
N SER A 242 -8.39 1.93 -20.05
CA SER A 242 -8.74 3.34 -19.84
C SER A 242 -8.05 4.29 -20.84
N GLY A 243 -6.81 3.98 -21.24
CA GLY A 243 -6.14 4.72 -22.29
C GLY A 243 -6.88 4.66 -23.64
N LEU A 244 -7.31 3.45 -24.05
CA LEU A 244 -8.13 3.26 -25.25
C LEU A 244 -9.47 3.98 -25.16
N ALA A 245 -10.15 3.93 -24.00
CA ALA A 245 -11.40 4.66 -23.80
C ALA A 245 -11.18 6.18 -23.87
N GLY A 246 -10.08 6.68 -23.31
CA GLY A 246 -9.64 8.07 -23.46
C GLY A 246 -9.42 8.44 -24.93
N SER A 247 -8.72 7.58 -25.70
CA SER A 247 -8.54 7.77 -27.14
C SER A 247 -9.87 7.81 -27.90
N CYS A 248 -10.84 6.95 -27.56
CA CYS A 248 -12.19 7.00 -28.13
C CYS A 248 -12.90 8.33 -27.82
N ALA A 249 -12.81 8.81 -26.57
CA ALA A 249 -13.42 10.08 -26.18
C ALA A 249 -12.78 11.27 -26.91
N SER A 250 -11.45 11.25 -27.07
CA SER A 250 -10.70 12.22 -27.88
C SER A 250 -11.18 12.24 -29.33
N LEU A 251 -11.24 11.08 -29.99
CA LEU A 251 -11.70 10.97 -31.37
C LEU A 251 -13.15 11.46 -31.53
N TYR A 252 -14.01 11.15 -30.57
CA TYR A 252 -15.39 11.66 -30.58
C TYR A 252 -15.41 13.19 -30.54
N MET A 253 -14.63 13.83 -29.64
CA MET A 253 -14.55 15.29 -29.60
C MET A 253 -13.93 15.89 -30.87
N GLN A 254 -12.89 15.27 -31.45
CA GLN A 254 -12.34 15.68 -32.72
C GLN A 254 -13.42 15.65 -33.83
N SER A 255 -14.29 14.63 -33.83
CA SER A 255 -15.38 14.56 -34.83
C SER A 255 -16.43 15.67 -34.65
N VAL A 256 -16.75 16.04 -33.40
CA VAL A 256 -17.67 17.15 -33.09
C VAL A 256 -17.08 18.49 -33.56
N HIS A 257 -15.81 18.75 -33.24
CA HIS A 257 -15.14 19.98 -33.66
C HIS A 257 -14.99 20.08 -35.19
N GLN A 258 -14.64 18.97 -35.85
CA GLN A 258 -14.57 18.91 -37.30
C GLN A 258 -15.93 19.22 -37.94
N ALA A 259 -17.02 18.73 -37.36
CA ALA A 259 -18.39 19.03 -37.83
C ALA A 259 -18.73 20.52 -37.67
N ASN A 260 -18.12 21.22 -36.71
CA ASN A 260 -18.26 22.67 -36.48
C ASN A 260 -17.30 23.49 -37.34
N GLY A 261 -16.47 22.88 -38.18
CA GLY A 261 -15.50 23.56 -39.01
C GLY A 261 -14.22 23.98 -38.26
N GLU A 262 -13.98 23.46 -37.10
CA GLU A 262 -12.81 23.74 -36.29
C GLU A 262 -11.68 22.75 -36.58
N MET A 263 -10.44 23.24 -36.76
CA MET A 263 -9.28 22.38 -36.86
C MET A 263 -8.71 22.10 -35.48
N ILE A 264 -8.57 20.80 -35.11
CA ILE A 264 -7.98 20.38 -33.84
C ILE A 264 -6.70 19.61 -34.13
N ALA A 265 -5.68 19.90 -33.31
CA ALA A 265 -4.46 19.11 -33.30
C ALA A 265 -4.72 17.69 -32.82
N GLY A 266 -3.96 16.74 -33.33
CA GLY A 266 -4.05 15.35 -32.82
C GLY A 266 -3.64 15.22 -31.35
N SER A 267 -4.14 14.19 -30.69
CA SER A 267 -3.91 13.91 -29.25
C SER A 267 -2.69 13.03 -29.04
N ILE A 268 -1.91 13.34 -28.00
CA ILE A 268 -0.74 12.57 -27.55
C ILE A 268 -0.63 12.62 -26.02
N GLY A 269 -0.12 11.56 -25.41
CA GLY A 269 0.22 11.50 -24.00
C GLY A 269 -0.41 10.33 -23.24
N ALA A 270 0.29 9.90 -22.20
CA ALA A 270 -0.17 8.86 -21.29
C ALA A 270 -1.34 9.30 -20.38
N SER A 271 -1.71 10.57 -20.42
CA SER A 271 -2.57 11.20 -19.42
C SER A 271 -3.97 10.57 -19.35
N GLY A 272 -4.59 10.19 -20.47
CA GLY A 272 -5.88 9.48 -20.46
C GLY A 272 -5.82 8.18 -19.67
N ALA A 273 -4.77 7.38 -19.83
CA ALA A 273 -4.55 6.17 -19.06
C ALA A 273 -4.23 6.46 -17.58
N ILE A 274 -3.49 7.52 -17.28
CA ILE A 274 -3.17 7.96 -15.91
C ILE A 274 -4.44 8.42 -15.18
N PHE A 275 -5.35 9.15 -15.84
CA PHE A 275 -6.66 9.46 -15.29
C PHE A 275 -7.47 8.19 -15.03
N GLY A 276 -7.31 7.16 -15.87
CA GLY A 276 -7.88 5.83 -15.61
C GLY A 276 -7.30 5.16 -14.36
N ILE A 277 -6.00 5.26 -14.13
CA ILE A 277 -5.38 4.81 -12.88
C ILE A 277 -5.96 5.58 -11.68
N MET A 278 -6.12 6.90 -11.78
CA MET A 278 -6.76 7.71 -10.73
C MET A 278 -8.18 7.24 -10.44
N GLY A 279 -8.99 6.99 -11.48
CA GLY A 279 -10.35 6.46 -11.36
C GLY A 279 -10.39 5.09 -10.68
N GLY A 280 -9.52 4.18 -11.11
CA GLY A 280 -9.36 2.86 -10.47
C GLY A 280 -8.93 2.96 -9.02
N PHE A 281 -8.05 3.88 -8.69
CA PHE A 281 -7.61 4.09 -7.32
C PHE A 281 -8.70 4.69 -6.42
N LEU A 282 -9.53 5.59 -6.95
CA LEU A 282 -10.70 6.08 -6.22
C LEU A 282 -11.64 4.92 -5.82
N TRP A 283 -11.89 3.96 -6.73
CA TRP A 283 -12.67 2.77 -6.41
C TRP A 283 -12.03 1.91 -5.33
N ILE A 284 -10.71 1.66 -5.42
CA ILE A 284 -9.94 0.93 -4.40
C ILE A 284 -10.07 1.60 -3.03
N LEU A 285 -9.94 2.92 -2.98
CA LEU A 285 -10.06 3.68 -1.73
C LEU A 285 -11.46 3.59 -1.14
N LEU A 286 -12.52 3.67 -1.97
CA LEU A 286 -13.89 3.51 -1.51
C LEU A 286 -14.12 2.15 -0.86
N LEU A 287 -13.66 1.06 -1.50
CA LEU A 287 -13.78 -0.29 -0.95
C LEU A 287 -12.96 -0.49 0.34
N ASN A 288 -11.84 0.22 0.49
CA ASN A 288 -10.94 0.15 1.64
C ASN A 288 -11.24 1.23 2.70
N ARG A 289 -12.51 1.66 2.81
CA ARG A 289 -12.97 2.67 3.79
C ARG A 289 -12.19 3.99 3.73
N GLY A 290 -11.83 4.41 2.53
CA GLY A 290 -11.18 5.70 2.27
C GLY A 290 -9.66 5.73 2.47
N ARG A 291 -9.03 4.58 2.71
CA ARG A 291 -7.56 4.50 2.91
C ARG A 291 -6.96 3.31 2.17
N ALA A 292 -5.89 3.56 1.43
CA ALA A 292 -5.03 2.53 0.86
C ALA A 292 -3.60 3.09 0.77
N SER A 293 -2.60 2.31 1.17
CA SER A 293 -1.18 2.63 1.05
C SER A 293 -0.81 4.06 1.53
N ASN A 294 -1.27 4.47 2.73
CA ASN A 294 -1.05 5.80 3.33
C ASN A 294 -1.68 6.98 2.56
N MET A 295 -2.47 6.71 1.52
CA MET A 295 -3.24 7.73 0.80
C MET A 295 -4.71 7.71 1.22
N SER A 296 -5.31 8.90 1.34
CA SER A 296 -6.72 9.04 1.67
C SER A 296 -7.54 9.40 0.44
N LEU A 297 -8.83 9.01 0.45
CA LEU A 297 -9.78 9.34 -0.61
C LEU A 297 -9.81 10.86 -0.88
N VAL A 298 -9.80 11.68 0.17
CA VAL A 298 -9.85 13.15 0.03
C VAL A 298 -8.63 13.69 -0.73
N ARG A 299 -7.43 13.17 -0.45
CA ARG A 299 -6.21 13.59 -1.15
C ARG A 299 -6.25 13.25 -2.63
N VAL A 300 -6.74 12.05 -2.96
CA VAL A 300 -6.83 11.60 -4.36
C VAL A 300 -7.93 12.36 -5.10
N LEU A 301 -9.07 12.62 -4.48
CA LEU A 301 -10.13 13.47 -5.05
C LEU A 301 -9.62 14.87 -5.34
N PHE A 302 -8.90 15.48 -4.37
CA PHE A 302 -8.30 16.81 -4.58
C PHE A 302 -7.32 16.80 -5.76
N LEU A 303 -6.48 15.77 -5.86
CA LEU A 303 -5.52 15.61 -6.97
C LEU A 303 -6.23 15.48 -8.32
N VAL A 304 -7.29 14.65 -8.41
CA VAL A 304 -8.10 14.49 -9.63
C VAL A 304 -8.73 15.82 -10.03
N CYS A 305 -9.37 16.53 -9.08
CA CYS A 305 -9.98 17.83 -9.35
C CYS A 305 -8.94 18.86 -9.81
N TYR A 306 -7.78 18.92 -9.16
CA TYR A 306 -6.68 19.80 -9.53
C TYR A 306 -6.17 19.54 -10.95
N CYS A 307 -5.93 18.27 -11.29
CA CYS A 307 -5.45 17.88 -12.62
C CYS A 307 -6.52 18.13 -13.71
N LEU A 308 -7.80 17.87 -13.43
CA LEU A 308 -8.88 18.19 -14.38
C LEU A 308 -9.01 19.69 -14.59
N PHE A 309 -9.00 20.48 -13.52
CA PHE A 309 -9.07 21.94 -13.61
C PHE A 309 -7.90 22.51 -14.41
N GLY A 310 -6.65 22.07 -14.12
CA GLY A 310 -5.48 22.47 -14.89
C GLY A 310 -5.59 22.09 -16.38
N GLY A 311 -6.13 20.90 -16.67
CA GLY A 311 -6.37 20.48 -18.06
C GLY A 311 -7.45 21.29 -18.79
N MET A 312 -8.46 21.79 -18.07
CA MET A 312 -9.53 22.61 -18.66
C MET A 312 -9.11 24.04 -18.94
N THR A 313 -8.06 24.53 -18.28
CA THR A 313 -7.56 25.91 -18.45
C THR A 313 -6.47 26.03 -19.50
N GLU A 314 -5.91 24.93 -20.00
CA GLU A 314 -4.90 24.91 -21.07
C GLU A 314 -5.51 24.43 -22.39
N GLU A 315 -5.47 25.28 -23.41
CA GLU A 315 -6.02 24.99 -24.77
C GLU A 315 -5.39 23.78 -25.46
N ARG A 316 -4.22 23.32 -25.00
CA ARG A 316 -3.48 22.20 -25.60
C ARG A 316 -3.70 20.87 -24.88
N VAL A 317 -4.59 20.81 -23.90
CA VAL A 317 -4.85 19.60 -23.12
C VAL A 317 -6.13 18.93 -23.58
N ASP A 318 -6.05 17.65 -23.90
CA ASP A 318 -7.19 16.83 -24.31
C ASP A 318 -8.05 16.43 -23.10
N SER A 319 -8.95 17.33 -22.70
CA SER A 319 -9.86 17.12 -21.56
C SER A 319 -10.83 15.95 -21.78
N ALA A 320 -11.19 15.66 -23.04
CA ALA A 320 -12.07 14.54 -23.37
C ALA A 320 -11.37 13.20 -23.10
N ALA A 321 -10.10 13.06 -23.47
CA ALA A 321 -9.30 11.88 -23.15
C ALA A 321 -9.15 11.69 -21.63
N HIS A 322 -8.98 12.78 -20.86
CA HIS A 322 -8.88 12.72 -19.38
C HIS A 322 -10.18 12.23 -18.74
N ILE A 323 -11.32 12.81 -19.11
CA ILE A 323 -12.63 12.44 -18.57
C ILE A 323 -13.00 11.02 -18.99
N GLY A 324 -12.82 10.69 -20.27
CA GLY A 324 -13.08 9.34 -20.80
C GLY A 324 -12.24 8.28 -20.10
N GLY A 325 -10.95 8.54 -19.91
CA GLY A 325 -10.04 7.67 -19.19
C GLY A 325 -10.44 7.49 -17.71
N LEU A 326 -10.77 8.58 -17.01
CA LEU A 326 -11.20 8.56 -15.60
C LEU A 326 -12.45 7.69 -15.41
N ILE A 327 -13.49 7.93 -16.21
CA ILE A 327 -14.75 7.19 -16.13
C ILE A 327 -14.50 5.70 -16.43
N ALA A 328 -13.78 5.41 -17.51
CA ALA A 328 -13.46 4.03 -17.89
C ALA A 328 -12.63 3.34 -16.81
N GLY A 329 -11.67 4.03 -16.20
CA GLY A 329 -10.87 3.49 -15.12
C GLY A 329 -11.70 3.10 -13.89
N ILE A 330 -12.69 3.90 -13.50
CA ILE A 330 -13.65 3.56 -12.44
C ILE A 330 -14.43 2.30 -12.83
N LEU A 331 -15.00 2.27 -14.02
CA LEU A 331 -15.83 1.14 -14.49
C LEU A 331 -15.03 -0.17 -14.60
N ILE A 332 -13.82 -0.10 -15.16
CA ILE A 332 -12.91 -1.25 -15.24
C ILE A 332 -12.58 -1.74 -13.82
N ALA A 333 -12.24 -0.84 -12.91
CA ALA A 333 -11.92 -1.22 -11.53
C ALA A 333 -13.10 -1.87 -10.81
N ILE A 334 -14.34 -1.38 -11.01
CA ILE A 334 -15.56 -2.01 -10.49
C ILE A 334 -15.68 -3.46 -10.97
N LEU A 335 -15.38 -3.71 -12.24
CA LEU A 335 -15.53 -5.03 -12.84
C LEU A 335 -14.45 -6.02 -12.40
N ILE A 336 -13.18 -5.57 -12.29
CA ILE A 336 -12.05 -6.48 -12.12
C ILE A 336 -11.43 -6.48 -10.70
N TYR A 337 -11.64 -5.42 -9.92
CA TYR A 337 -11.10 -5.33 -8.57
C TYR A 337 -12.16 -5.69 -7.53
N ARG A 338 -11.86 -6.71 -6.75
CA ARG A 338 -12.65 -7.07 -5.57
C ARG A 338 -11.75 -6.94 -4.35
N LYS A 339 -12.27 -6.36 -3.27
CA LYS A 339 -11.56 -6.35 -1.99
C LYS A 339 -11.12 -7.77 -1.65
N GLN A 340 -9.84 -7.99 -1.41
CA GLN A 340 -9.40 -9.27 -0.87
C GLN A 340 -10.04 -9.40 0.51
N SER A 341 -11.00 -10.32 0.65
CA SER A 341 -11.48 -10.74 1.95
C SER A 341 -10.26 -11.28 2.71
N THR A 342 -9.84 -10.60 3.76
CA THR A 342 -9.03 -11.26 4.76
C THR A 342 -9.82 -12.48 5.18
N LYS A 343 -9.26 -13.68 5.14
CA LYS A 343 -9.86 -14.98 5.45
C LYS A 343 -10.60 -15.04 6.83
N LYS A 344 -10.75 -13.91 7.53
CA LYS A 344 -11.44 -13.76 8.81
C LYS A 344 -12.98 -13.70 8.75
N GLU A 345 -13.59 -13.38 7.59
CA GLU A 345 -15.05 -13.30 7.52
C GLU A 345 -15.73 -14.64 7.15
N ALA A 346 -14.98 -15.66 6.74
CA ALA A 346 -15.54 -16.97 6.39
C ALA A 346 -15.70 -17.93 7.59
N ALA A 347 -15.21 -17.56 8.79
CA ALA A 347 -15.29 -18.41 10.00
C ALA A 347 -16.43 -18.01 10.96
N THR A 348 -17.18 -16.94 10.67
CA THR A 348 -18.30 -16.49 11.53
C THR A 348 -19.67 -16.57 10.85
N GLY A 349 -19.79 -17.28 9.76
CA GLY A 349 -21.04 -17.48 9.02
C GLY A 349 -21.60 -18.87 9.13
N GLU A 350 -21.75 -19.40 10.34
CA GLU A 350 -22.69 -20.52 10.61
C GLU A 350 -23.42 -20.30 11.92
N ASN A 351 -24.71 -20.14 11.77
CA ASN A 351 -25.90 -20.14 12.61
C ASN A 351 -26.45 -18.80 13.04
#